data_959ea719a1243ce265b6e68a847db3d6
#
_entry.id   959ea719a1243ce265b6e68a847db3d6
#
_cell.length_a   1.000
_cell.length_b   1.000
_cell.length_c   1.000
_cell.angle_alpha   90.00
_cell.angle_beta   90.00
_cell.angle_gamma   90.00
#
_symmetry.space_group_name_H-M   'P 1'
#
loop_
_entity.id
_entity.type
_entity.pdbx_description
1 polymer ?
#
loop_
_entity_poly.entity_id
_entity_poly.type
_entity_poly.pdbx_seq_one_letter_code
_entity_poly.pdbx_strand_id
1 'polypeptide(L)'
;ISSLSGIFEPLMGTKAFRAAFPLLLGFFWFILIMNWSGLLPGVGSIGEEIIYTGSGSAPEGFFEREAVNPATGAATTEFVKFVPFFRAANSDLNTTLALAIISFGAWIYFVLKYAGLKVFLHDTFGNKADPKDVAWPIYLSLFVVFFAVGCIDIISIIMRLLSLSFRLFGNVFGGEVLLENMHHLAANLPSWVSWIIPLPFYLLEILIGLIQAFLFTLLTAVYIGLLTNHEEE
;
A
#
# COMPACT_ATOMS: atom_id res chain seq x y z
N ILE A 1 -8.91 9.86 -18.12
CA ILE A 1 -7.64 9.47 -18.77
C ILE A 1 -6.85 10.73 -19.12
N SER A 2 -7.43 11.70 -19.82
CA SER A 2 -6.77 12.96 -20.20
C SER A 2 -6.25 13.77 -19.00
N SER A 3 -6.98 13.78 -17.88
CA SER A 3 -6.55 14.48 -16.65
C SER A 3 -5.33 13.82 -16.02
N LEU A 4 -5.27 12.49 -15.99
CA LEU A 4 -4.12 11.74 -15.46
C LEU A 4 -2.89 11.88 -16.37
N SER A 5 -3.07 11.86 -17.70
CA SER A 5 -1.95 12.07 -18.62
C SER A 5 -1.35 13.46 -18.47
N GLY A 6 -2.17 14.51 -18.30
CA GLY A 6 -1.68 15.87 -18.09
C GLY A 6 -0.87 16.07 -16.80
N ILE A 7 -1.06 15.20 -15.78
CA ILE A 7 -0.30 15.24 -14.53
C ILE A 7 1.01 14.45 -14.65
N PHE A 8 0.99 13.27 -15.29
CA PHE A 8 2.13 12.37 -15.30
C PHE A 8 3.14 12.66 -16.42
N GLU A 9 2.69 13.18 -17.55
CA GLU A 9 3.57 13.50 -18.70
C GLU A 9 4.71 14.47 -18.35
N PRO A 10 4.46 15.62 -17.66
CA PRO A 10 5.54 16.53 -17.30
C PRO A 10 6.51 15.96 -16.26
N LEU A 11 6.13 14.91 -15.52
CA LEU A 11 6.96 14.29 -14.49
C LEU A 11 7.98 13.30 -15.06
N MET A 12 7.71 12.68 -16.20
CA MET A 12 8.46 11.51 -16.68
C MET A 12 9.17 11.74 -18.04
N GLY A 13 8.91 12.86 -18.71
CA GLY A 13 9.31 13.04 -20.11
C GLY A 13 8.49 12.18 -21.08
N THR A 14 8.40 12.61 -22.34
CA THR A 14 7.45 12.05 -23.30
C THR A 14 7.70 10.59 -23.67
N LYS A 15 8.97 10.15 -23.71
CA LYS A 15 9.33 8.76 -24.10
C LYS A 15 9.02 7.76 -23.00
N ALA A 16 9.47 8.04 -21.75
CA ALA A 16 9.23 7.17 -20.60
C ALA A 16 7.74 7.14 -20.26
N PHE A 17 7.05 8.28 -20.34
CA PHE A 17 5.61 8.39 -20.11
C PHE A 17 4.80 7.45 -21.02
N ARG A 18 5.01 7.49 -22.33
CA ARG A 18 4.25 6.63 -23.27
C ARG A 18 4.38 5.14 -22.96
N ALA A 19 5.54 4.71 -22.50
CA ALA A 19 5.78 3.31 -22.15
C ALA A 19 5.24 2.92 -20.78
N ALA A 20 5.31 3.82 -19.77
CA ALA A 20 4.88 3.55 -18.42
C ALA A 20 3.40 3.85 -18.16
N PHE A 21 2.76 4.71 -18.95
CA PHE A 21 1.38 5.15 -18.75
C PHE A 21 0.35 4.03 -18.65
N PRO A 22 0.37 2.98 -19.51
CA PRO A 22 -0.56 1.86 -19.35
C PRO A 22 -0.43 1.14 -18.01
N LEU A 23 0.80 0.99 -17.50
CA LEU A 23 1.06 0.38 -16.20
C LEU A 23 0.55 1.27 -15.06
N LEU A 24 0.83 2.58 -15.12
CA LEU A 24 0.38 3.55 -14.13
C LEU A 24 -1.15 3.61 -14.07
N LEU A 25 -1.80 3.60 -15.23
CA LEU A 25 -3.25 3.56 -15.32
C LEU A 25 -3.81 2.24 -14.74
N GLY A 26 -3.12 1.12 -14.98
CA GLY A 26 -3.43 -0.18 -14.39
C GLY A 26 -3.34 -0.14 -12.86
N PHE A 27 -2.29 0.42 -12.28
CA PHE A 27 -2.15 0.57 -10.83
C PHE A 27 -3.26 1.44 -10.25
N PHE A 28 -3.54 2.58 -10.86
CA PHE A 28 -4.59 3.48 -10.39
C PHE A 28 -5.96 2.79 -10.30
N TRP A 29 -6.40 2.19 -11.40
CA TRP A 29 -7.71 1.53 -11.45
C TRP A 29 -7.76 0.27 -10.59
N PHE A 30 -6.70 -0.54 -10.59
CA PHE A 30 -6.65 -1.76 -9.77
C PHE A 30 -6.76 -1.43 -8.28
N ILE A 31 -5.94 -0.50 -7.79
CA ILE A 31 -5.95 -0.10 -6.38
C ILE A 31 -7.29 0.54 -6.01
N LEU A 32 -7.83 1.41 -6.87
CA LEU A 32 -9.11 2.07 -6.63
C LEU A 32 -10.25 1.06 -6.52
N ILE A 33 -10.35 0.13 -7.46
CA ILE A 33 -11.38 -0.91 -7.44
C ILE A 33 -11.21 -1.81 -6.22
N MET A 34 -9.99 -2.21 -5.88
CA MET A 34 -9.74 -3.05 -4.70
C MET A 34 -10.06 -2.35 -3.39
N ASN A 35 -9.77 -1.05 -3.26
CA ASN A 35 -10.14 -0.27 -2.08
C ASN A 35 -11.67 -0.14 -1.97
N TRP A 36 -12.35 0.20 -3.05
CA TRP A 36 -13.79 0.37 -3.06
C TRP A 36 -14.57 -0.95 -2.95
N SER A 37 -13.99 -2.07 -3.42
CA SER A 37 -14.62 -3.39 -3.26
C SER A 37 -14.82 -3.77 -1.81
N GLY A 38 -13.93 -3.33 -0.90
CA GLY A 38 -14.06 -3.53 0.54
C GLY A 38 -15.23 -2.80 1.19
N LEU A 39 -15.72 -1.73 0.54
CA LEU A 39 -16.85 -0.92 1.03
C LEU A 39 -18.22 -1.42 0.57
N LEU A 40 -18.26 -2.45 -0.29
CA LEU A 40 -19.52 -3.02 -0.75
C LEU A 40 -20.26 -3.68 0.42
N PRO A 41 -21.58 -3.47 0.54
CA PRO A 41 -22.37 -4.11 1.58
C PRO A 41 -22.31 -5.64 1.43
N GLY A 42 -21.98 -6.32 2.52
CA GLY A 42 -21.76 -7.77 2.53
C GLY A 42 -20.31 -8.21 2.55
N VAL A 43 -19.37 -7.35 2.14
CA VAL A 43 -17.93 -7.63 2.29
C VAL A 43 -17.57 -7.54 3.78
N GLY A 44 -16.85 -8.54 4.30
CA GLY A 44 -16.52 -8.63 5.73
C GLY A 44 -17.65 -9.08 6.65
N SER A 45 -18.92 -9.01 6.23
CA SER A 45 -20.08 -9.35 7.07
C SER A 45 -20.81 -10.65 6.66
N ILE A 46 -20.58 -11.16 5.47
CA ILE A 46 -21.09 -12.47 5.02
C ILE A 46 -19.97 -13.49 5.17
N GLY A 47 -20.15 -14.46 6.06
CA GLY A 47 -19.14 -15.47 6.36
C GLY A 47 -19.69 -16.60 7.19
N GLU A 48 -18.83 -17.45 7.65
CA GLU A 48 -19.11 -18.60 8.49
C GLU A 48 -18.49 -18.44 9.89
N GLU A 49 -19.24 -18.79 10.93
CA GLU A 49 -18.71 -18.87 12.28
C GLU A 49 -18.08 -20.25 12.51
N ILE A 50 -16.80 -20.28 12.78
CA ILE A 50 -16.09 -21.48 13.18
C ILE A 50 -16.08 -21.55 14.71
N ILE A 51 -16.67 -22.59 15.29
CA ILE A 51 -16.69 -22.83 16.72
C ILE A 51 -15.58 -23.81 17.07
N TYR A 52 -14.68 -23.41 17.97
CA TYR A 52 -13.65 -24.31 18.48
C TYR A 52 -14.21 -25.15 19.63
N THR A 53 -14.25 -26.45 19.44
CA THR A 53 -14.78 -27.43 20.40
C THR A 53 -13.68 -28.21 21.15
N GLY A 54 -12.43 -27.79 21.03
CA GLY A 54 -11.29 -28.46 21.69
C GLY A 54 -11.21 -28.16 23.20
N SER A 55 -10.76 -29.12 23.99
CA SER A 55 -10.45 -28.94 25.39
C SER A 55 -9.06 -28.33 25.57
N GLY A 56 -8.96 -27.01 25.62
CA GLY A 56 -7.71 -26.27 25.80
C GLY A 56 -7.89 -24.78 25.53
N SER A 57 -6.79 -24.00 25.60
CA SER A 57 -6.80 -22.61 25.18
C SER A 57 -7.09 -22.49 23.68
N ALA A 58 -7.98 -21.57 23.31
CA ALA A 58 -8.30 -21.35 21.91
C ALA A 58 -7.07 -20.94 21.10
N PRO A 59 -6.98 -21.37 19.83
CA PRO A 59 -5.96 -20.87 18.92
C PRO A 59 -6.09 -19.36 18.70
N GLU A 60 -5.01 -18.73 18.22
CA GLU A 60 -5.02 -17.29 17.90
C GLU A 60 -6.16 -16.92 16.94
N GLY A 61 -6.83 -15.82 17.24
CA GLY A 61 -7.91 -15.26 16.41
C GLY A 61 -9.31 -15.79 16.73
N PHE A 62 -9.47 -16.57 17.79
CA PHE A 62 -10.78 -16.92 18.33
C PHE A 62 -11.15 -15.99 19.50
N PHE A 63 -12.42 -15.60 19.58
CA PHE A 63 -12.97 -14.74 20.62
C PHE A 63 -13.89 -15.55 21.52
N GLU A 64 -13.86 -15.23 22.83
CA GLU A 64 -14.78 -15.83 23.80
C GLU A 64 -16.18 -15.27 23.61
N ARG A 65 -17.18 -16.16 23.51
CA ARG A 65 -18.59 -15.83 23.48
C ARG A 65 -19.31 -16.65 24.55
N GLU A 66 -20.12 -15.99 25.38
CA GLU A 66 -21.02 -16.69 26.28
C GLU A 66 -22.15 -17.33 25.46
N ALA A 67 -22.28 -18.62 25.53
CA ALA A 67 -23.34 -19.39 24.92
C ALA A 67 -24.13 -20.10 26.02
N VAL A 68 -25.45 -20.24 25.84
CA VAL A 68 -26.28 -21.02 26.76
C VAL A 68 -26.49 -22.38 26.13
N ASN A 69 -26.06 -23.43 26.83
CA ASN A 69 -26.29 -24.80 26.39
C ASN A 69 -27.80 -25.09 26.28
N PRO A 70 -28.36 -25.36 25.11
CA PRO A 70 -29.80 -25.54 24.95
C PRO A 70 -30.35 -26.76 25.69
N ALA A 71 -29.51 -27.73 26.07
CA ALA A 71 -29.93 -28.93 26.76
C ALA A 71 -29.95 -28.80 28.27
N THR A 72 -29.06 -27.97 28.85
CA THR A 72 -28.89 -27.85 30.30
C THR A 72 -29.24 -26.45 30.84
N GLY A 73 -29.40 -25.44 30.00
CA GLY A 73 -29.59 -24.04 30.38
C GLY A 73 -28.36 -23.39 31.05
N ALA A 74 -27.24 -24.11 31.12
CA ALA A 74 -26.01 -23.59 31.76
C ALA A 74 -25.26 -22.65 30.79
N ALA A 75 -24.70 -21.58 31.36
CA ALA A 75 -23.77 -20.71 30.60
C ALA A 75 -22.47 -21.48 30.30
N THR A 76 -22.09 -21.53 29.07
CA THR A 76 -20.85 -22.14 28.59
C THR A 76 -20.09 -21.11 27.76
N THR A 77 -18.76 -21.14 27.85
CA THR A 77 -17.89 -20.28 27.05
C THR A 77 -17.53 -21.03 25.77
N GLU A 78 -17.86 -20.48 24.63
CA GLU A 78 -17.46 -20.98 23.34
C GLU A 78 -16.42 -20.05 22.71
N PHE A 79 -15.43 -20.61 22.04
CA PHE A 79 -14.46 -19.85 21.26
C PHE A 79 -14.90 -19.84 19.81
N VAL A 80 -15.19 -18.64 19.28
CA VAL A 80 -15.75 -18.44 17.95
C VAL A 80 -14.83 -17.60 17.12
N LYS A 81 -14.65 -17.98 15.85
CA LYS A 81 -13.96 -17.17 14.84
C LYS A 81 -14.89 -16.97 13.66
N PHE A 82 -15.15 -15.70 13.34
CA PHE A 82 -15.86 -15.36 12.12
C PHE A 82 -14.89 -15.33 10.93
N VAL A 83 -15.18 -16.09 9.88
CA VAL A 83 -14.41 -16.13 8.64
C VAL A 83 -15.27 -15.58 7.51
N PRO A 84 -15.02 -14.35 7.06
CA PRO A 84 -15.80 -13.77 5.96
C PRO A 84 -15.44 -14.47 4.64
N PHE A 85 -16.47 -14.71 3.79
CA PHE A 85 -16.27 -15.25 2.44
C PHE A 85 -15.67 -14.22 1.49
N PHE A 86 -15.95 -12.94 1.71
CA PHE A 86 -15.41 -11.83 0.92
C PHE A 86 -14.73 -10.84 1.84
N ARG A 87 -13.48 -10.55 1.54
CA ARG A 87 -12.68 -9.55 2.23
C ARG A 87 -11.98 -8.65 1.21
N ALA A 88 -11.75 -7.38 1.58
CA ALA A 88 -11.00 -6.47 0.72
C ALA A 88 -9.58 -7.02 0.48
N ALA A 89 -9.19 -7.15 -0.79
CA ALA A 89 -7.88 -7.75 -1.13
C ALA A 89 -6.71 -6.94 -0.56
N ASN A 90 -6.85 -5.61 -0.45
CA ASN A 90 -5.82 -4.73 0.08
C ASN A 90 -5.78 -4.67 1.62
N SER A 91 -6.71 -5.34 2.32
CA SER A 91 -6.63 -5.56 3.77
C SER A 91 -5.64 -6.69 4.15
N ASP A 92 -5.02 -7.34 3.15
CA ASP A 92 -3.92 -8.28 3.33
C ASP A 92 -2.58 -7.63 2.95
N LEU A 93 -1.63 -7.66 3.89
CA LEU A 93 -0.28 -7.12 3.68
C LEU A 93 0.45 -7.81 2.51
N ASN A 94 0.20 -9.10 2.26
CA ASN A 94 0.83 -9.82 1.16
C ASN A 94 0.42 -9.22 -0.20
N THR A 95 -0.85 -8.86 -0.36
CA THR A 95 -1.35 -8.24 -1.61
C THR A 95 -0.73 -6.86 -1.83
N THR A 96 -0.69 -6.03 -0.79
CA THR A 96 -0.12 -4.68 -0.90
C THR A 96 1.39 -4.70 -1.07
N LEU A 97 2.07 -5.67 -0.47
CA LEU A 97 3.50 -5.90 -0.66
C LEU A 97 3.81 -6.39 -2.09
N ALA A 98 3.01 -7.31 -2.62
CA ALA A 98 3.14 -7.76 -4.01
C ALA A 98 2.98 -6.60 -5.00
N LEU A 99 1.99 -5.72 -4.80
CA LEU A 99 1.81 -4.51 -5.60
C LEU A 99 3.03 -3.57 -5.53
N ALA A 100 3.57 -3.38 -4.34
CA ALA A 100 4.77 -2.57 -4.15
C ALA A 100 5.99 -3.18 -4.84
N ILE A 101 6.17 -4.50 -4.78
CA ILE A 101 7.25 -5.23 -5.48
C ILE A 101 7.10 -5.10 -6.99
N ILE A 102 5.89 -5.22 -7.53
CA ILE A 102 5.63 -5.03 -8.98
C ILE A 102 5.96 -3.60 -9.40
N SER A 103 5.53 -2.60 -8.61
CA SER A 103 5.87 -1.19 -8.85
C SER A 103 7.38 -0.94 -8.84
N PHE A 104 8.09 -1.54 -7.90
CA PHE A 104 9.53 -1.47 -7.80
C PHE A 104 10.25 -2.16 -8.96
N GLY A 105 9.79 -3.35 -9.36
CA GLY A 105 10.31 -4.06 -10.53
C GLY A 105 10.11 -3.27 -11.81
N ALA A 106 8.96 -2.62 -11.96
CA ALA A 106 8.69 -1.71 -13.07
C ALA A 106 9.63 -0.50 -13.05
N TRP A 107 9.84 0.12 -11.89
CA TRP A 107 10.79 1.21 -11.72
C TRP A 107 12.21 0.79 -12.15
N ILE A 108 12.73 -0.34 -11.65
CA ILE A 108 14.05 -0.88 -12.06
C ILE A 108 14.08 -1.09 -13.58
N TYR A 109 13.05 -1.72 -14.15
CA TYR A 109 12.99 -1.97 -15.59
C TYR A 109 13.09 -0.68 -16.41
N PHE A 110 12.32 0.35 -16.05
CA PHE A 110 12.34 1.63 -16.77
C PHE A 110 13.66 2.38 -16.59
N VAL A 111 14.22 2.37 -15.37
CA VAL A 111 15.54 2.98 -15.11
C VAL A 111 16.63 2.30 -15.92
N LEU A 112 16.69 0.97 -15.92
CA LEU A 112 17.71 0.22 -16.68
C LEU A 112 17.52 0.39 -18.20
N LYS A 113 16.29 0.52 -18.67
CA LYS A 113 15.99 0.67 -20.10
C LYS A 113 16.31 2.06 -20.63
N TYR A 114 16.03 3.11 -19.87
CA TYR A 114 16.17 4.51 -20.33
C TYR A 114 17.45 5.17 -19.82
N ALA A 115 17.84 5.03 -18.56
CA ALA A 115 19.06 5.60 -18.00
C ALA A 115 20.28 4.66 -18.14
N GLY A 116 20.06 3.34 -18.15
CA GLY A 116 21.11 2.34 -18.23
C GLY A 116 21.81 2.07 -16.88
N LEU A 117 22.37 0.85 -16.75
CA LEU A 117 23.01 0.39 -15.52
C LEU A 117 24.23 1.24 -15.10
N LYS A 118 25.00 1.72 -16.09
CA LYS A 118 26.21 2.53 -15.82
C LYS A 118 25.85 3.88 -15.21
N VAL A 119 24.82 4.54 -15.74
CA VAL A 119 24.34 5.84 -15.24
C VAL A 119 23.75 5.65 -13.84
N PHE A 120 22.93 4.63 -13.64
CA PHE A 120 22.36 4.32 -12.34
C PHE A 120 23.41 4.07 -11.25
N LEU A 121 24.43 3.25 -11.54
CA LEU A 121 25.51 2.98 -10.58
C LEU A 121 26.38 4.21 -10.35
N HIS A 122 26.65 5.01 -11.38
CA HIS A 122 27.40 6.24 -11.24
C HIS A 122 26.62 7.30 -10.45
N ASP A 123 25.32 7.39 -10.65
CA ASP A 123 24.48 8.36 -9.92
C ASP A 123 24.33 7.98 -8.43
N THR A 124 24.27 6.67 -8.14
CA THR A 124 24.12 6.15 -6.76
C THR A 124 25.46 6.11 -6.00
N PHE A 125 26.55 5.63 -6.62
CA PHE A 125 27.83 5.42 -5.95
C PHE A 125 28.97 6.25 -6.51
N GLY A 126 28.76 6.95 -7.63
CA GLY A 126 29.80 7.69 -8.33
C GLY A 126 30.25 8.94 -7.56
N ASN A 127 31.54 9.22 -7.64
CA ASN A 127 32.09 10.49 -7.15
C ASN A 127 31.64 11.62 -8.11
N LYS A 128 30.76 12.49 -7.66
CA LYS A 128 30.25 13.64 -8.43
C LYS A 128 31.26 14.82 -8.48
N ALA A 129 32.42 14.70 -7.81
CA ALA A 129 33.47 15.71 -7.86
C ALA A 129 34.36 15.52 -9.08
N ASP A 130 34.65 16.60 -9.80
CA ASP A 130 35.56 16.57 -10.94
C ASP A 130 36.99 16.35 -10.45
N PRO A 131 37.74 15.33 -10.92
CA PRO A 131 39.12 15.05 -10.47
C PRO A 131 40.08 16.18 -10.76
N LYS A 132 39.72 17.12 -11.66
CA LYS A 132 40.56 18.26 -12.06
C LYS A 132 40.45 19.45 -11.11
N ASP A 133 39.35 19.57 -10.39
CA ASP A 133 39.06 20.73 -9.54
C ASP A 133 39.42 20.50 -8.07
N VAL A 134 39.78 19.25 -7.70
CA VAL A 134 39.94 18.86 -6.29
C VAL A 134 41.28 18.15 -6.11
N ALA A 135 42.05 18.54 -5.05
CA ALA A 135 43.32 17.87 -4.70
C ALA A 135 43.10 16.36 -4.44
N TRP A 136 44.03 15.52 -4.87
CA TRP A 136 43.90 14.05 -4.82
C TRP A 136 43.51 13.46 -3.45
N PRO A 137 44.05 13.94 -2.29
CA PRO A 137 43.60 13.42 -0.98
C PRO A 137 42.16 13.78 -0.65
N ILE A 138 41.65 14.93 -1.12
CA ILE A 138 40.29 15.35 -0.95
C ILE A 138 39.35 14.50 -1.87
N TYR A 139 39.80 14.23 -3.09
CA TYR A 139 39.06 13.36 -4.01
C TYR A 139 38.86 11.94 -3.44
N LEU A 140 39.86 11.39 -2.77
CA LEU A 140 39.78 10.09 -2.12
C LEU A 140 38.83 10.10 -0.91
N SER A 141 38.85 11.17 -0.10
CA SER A 141 37.90 11.32 1.01
C SER A 141 36.44 11.49 0.52
N LEU A 142 36.25 12.23 -0.56
CA LEU A 142 34.95 12.39 -1.21
C LEU A 142 34.40 11.06 -1.75
N PHE A 143 35.23 10.19 -2.28
CA PHE A 143 34.85 8.86 -2.71
C PHE A 143 34.19 8.05 -1.57
N VAL A 144 34.77 8.07 -0.37
CA VAL A 144 34.20 7.39 0.81
C VAL A 144 32.88 8.01 1.21
N VAL A 145 32.76 9.34 1.15
CA VAL A 145 31.51 10.04 1.46
C VAL A 145 30.41 9.69 0.44
N PHE A 146 30.70 9.75 -0.85
CA PHE A 146 29.72 9.41 -1.88
C PHE A 146 29.31 7.93 -1.85
N PHE A 147 30.25 7.04 -1.52
CA PHE A 147 29.92 5.63 -1.29
C PHE A 147 28.97 5.44 -0.10
N ALA A 148 29.19 6.14 1.01
CA ALA A 148 28.31 6.11 2.17
C ALA A 148 26.91 6.68 1.83
N VAL A 149 26.85 7.78 1.08
CA VAL A 149 25.59 8.35 0.57
C VAL A 149 24.87 7.33 -0.31
N GLY A 150 25.56 6.65 -1.22
CA GLY A 150 24.97 5.61 -2.07
C GLY A 150 24.38 4.43 -1.28
N CYS A 151 25.01 4.03 -0.17
CA CYS A 151 24.44 3.04 0.73
C CYS A 151 23.12 3.54 1.38
N ILE A 152 23.08 4.82 1.77
CA ILE A 152 21.86 5.46 2.31
C ILE A 152 20.77 5.52 1.24
N ASP A 153 21.12 5.82 -0.01
CA ASP A 153 20.19 5.86 -1.12
C ASP A 153 19.54 4.49 -1.37
N ILE A 154 20.32 3.40 -1.32
CA ILE A 154 19.76 2.04 -1.43
C ILE A 154 18.78 1.74 -0.29
N ILE A 155 19.16 2.07 0.96
CA ILE A 155 18.25 1.91 2.10
C ILE A 155 16.98 2.74 1.88
N SER A 156 17.11 3.98 1.42
CA SER A 156 15.98 4.85 1.11
C SER A 156 15.04 4.25 0.07
N ILE A 157 15.58 3.61 -0.98
CA ILE A 157 14.80 2.92 -2.02
C ILE A 157 14.00 1.75 -1.42
N ILE A 158 14.62 0.93 -0.55
CA ILE A 158 13.95 -0.18 0.12
C ILE A 158 12.86 0.33 1.07
N MET A 159 13.16 1.36 1.88
CA MET A 159 12.19 1.96 2.80
C MET A 159 11.01 2.60 2.09
N ARG A 160 11.21 3.10 0.88
CA ARG A 160 10.17 3.64 0.00
C ARG A 160 9.18 2.57 -0.43
N LEU A 161 9.69 1.38 -0.82
CA LEU A 161 8.86 0.21 -1.14
C LEU A 161 7.98 -0.20 0.05
N LEU A 162 8.60 -0.34 1.23
CA LEU A 162 7.90 -0.71 2.46
C LEU A 162 6.85 0.34 2.85
N SER A 163 7.22 1.62 2.82
CA SER A 163 6.31 2.73 3.12
C SER A 163 5.08 2.74 2.21
N LEU A 164 5.26 2.45 0.91
CA LEU A 164 4.18 2.40 -0.07
C LEU A 164 3.20 1.25 0.24
N SER A 165 3.74 0.07 0.55
CA SER A 165 2.97 -1.11 0.94
C SER A 165 2.19 -0.90 2.25
N PHE A 166 2.88 -0.46 3.31
CA PHE A 166 2.25 -0.21 4.61
C PHE A 166 1.20 0.90 4.57
N ARG A 167 1.39 1.92 3.75
CA ARG A 167 0.40 2.99 3.58
C ARG A 167 -0.88 2.46 2.96
N LEU A 168 -0.77 1.62 1.92
CA LEU A 168 -1.94 1.03 1.27
C LEU A 168 -2.65 0.05 2.22
N PHE A 169 -1.91 -0.86 2.83
CA PHE A 169 -2.43 -1.80 3.84
C PHE A 169 -3.07 -1.08 5.03
N GLY A 170 -2.35 -0.13 5.63
CA GLY A 170 -2.80 0.55 6.84
C GLY A 170 -4.07 1.36 6.64
N ASN A 171 -4.25 1.99 5.48
CA ASN A 171 -5.47 2.74 5.18
C ASN A 171 -6.68 1.78 5.02
N VAL A 172 -6.53 0.70 4.26
CA VAL A 172 -7.66 -0.22 4.01
C VAL A 172 -7.99 -1.04 5.26
N PHE A 173 -6.98 -1.59 5.92
CA PHE A 173 -7.19 -2.34 7.18
C PHE A 173 -7.72 -1.45 8.30
N GLY A 174 -7.15 -0.24 8.45
CA GLY A 174 -7.62 0.73 9.45
C GLY A 174 -9.05 1.18 9.21
N GLY A 175 -9.45 1.41 7.95
CA GLY A 175 -10.80 1.72 7.55
C GLY A 175 -11.79 0.57 7.82
N GLU A 176 -11.42 -0.68 7.49
CA GLU A 176 -12.21 -1.87 7.80
C GLU A 176 -12.50 -1.97 9.31
N VAL A 177 -11.47 -1.87 10.14
CA VAL A 177 -11.58 -1.89 11.62
C VAL A 177 -12.40 -0.71 12.15
N LEU A 178 -12.22 0.48 11.58
CA LEU A 178 -12.99 1.67 11.97
C LEU A 178 -14.48 1.49 11.69
N LEU A 179 -14.83 1.04 10.49
CA LEU A 179 -16.22 0.81 10.08
C LEU A 179 -16.87 -0.28 10.93
N GLU A 180 -16.17 -1.38 11.22
CA GLU A 180 -16.65 -2.45 12.10
C GLU A 180 -16.97 -1.91 13.50
N ASN A 181 -16.06 -1.14 14.10
CA ASN A 181 -16.30 -0.53 15.41
C ASN A 181 -17.47 0.46 15.41
N MET A 182 -17.66 1.24 14.31
CA MET A 182 -18.79 2.15 14.18
C MET A 182 -20.13 1.39 14.07
N HIS A 183 -20.17 0.24 13.41
CA HIS A 183 -21.35 -0.62 13.39
C HIS A 183 -21.66 -1.21 14.76
N HIS A 184 -20.65 -1.69 15.49
CA HIS A 184 -20.84 -2.18 16.85
C HIS A 184 -21.34 -1.10 17.81
N LEU A 185 -20.80 0.10 17.74
CA LEU A 185 -21.26 1.23 18.53
C LEU A 185 -22.72 1.58 18.22
N ALA A 186 -23.12 1.50 16.96
CA ALA A 186 -24.45 1.81 16.48
C ALA A 186 -25.48 0.68 16.74
N ALA A 187 -25.06 -0.54 17.04
CA ALA A 187 -25.93 -1.72 17.12
C ALA A 187 -27.00 -1.61 18.23
N ASN A 188 -26.75 -0.90 19.32
CA ASN A 188 -27.67 -0.70 20.44
C ASN A 188 -28.59 0.52 20.27
N LEU A 189 -28.52 1.21 19.14
CA LEU A 189 -29.31 2.42 18.85
C LEU A 189 -30.52 2.11 17.97
N PRO A 190 -31.54 3.00 17.90
CA PRO A 190 -32.67 2.83 16.98
C PRO A 190 -32.17 2.67 15.54
N SER A 191 -32.86 1.81 14.76
CA SER A 191 -32.42 1.41 13.41
C SER A 191 -32.05 2.58 12.48
N TRP A 192 -32.76 3.71 12.55
CA TRP A 192 -32.46 4.87 11.72
C TRP A 192 -31.15 5.57 12.13
N VAL A 193 -30.76 5.54 13.42
CA VAL A 193 -29.50 6.09 13.92
C VAL A 193 -28.35 5.16 13.57
N SER A 194 -28.57 3.85 13.66
CA SER A 194 -27.55 2.82 13.33
C SER A 194 -27.00 2.94 11.92
N TRP A 195 -27.81 3.43 10.96
CA TRP A 195 -27.36 3.67 9.60
C TRP A 195 -26.64 5.02 9.41
N ILE A 196 -27.02 6.03 10.18
CA ILE A 196 -26.46 7.39 10.04
C ILE A 196 -25.04 7.47 10.60
N ILE A 197 -24.75 6.79 11.72
CA ILE A 197 -23.44 6.87 12.38
C ILE A 197 -22.28 6.38 11.50
N PRO A 198 -22.35 5.22 10.82
CA PRO A 198 -21.27 4.77 9.93
C PRO A 198 -21.15 5.58 8.63
N LEU A 199 -22.22 6.26 8.19
CA LEU A 199 -22.25 6.92 6.88
C LEU A 199 -21.12 7.93 6.63
N PRO A 200 -20.77 8.84 7.57
CA PRO A 200 -19.63 9.75 7.38
C PRO A 200 -18.31 9.01 7.21
N PHE A 201 -18.13 7.88 7.88
CA PHE A 201 -16.92 7.08 7.81
C PHE A 201 -16.83 6.32 6.47
N TYR A 202 -17.95 5.85 5.92
CA TYR A 202 -17.99 5.32 4.56
C TYR A 202 -17.58 6.36 3.51
N LEU A 203 -18.08 7.59 3.62
CA LEU A 203 -17.71 8.69 2.72
C LEU A 203 -16.22 9.03 2.84
N LEU A 204 -15.71 9.06 4.07
CA LEU A 204 -14.29 9.27 4.34
C LEU A 204 -13.43 8.15 3.68
N GLU A 205 -13.83 6.90 3.81
CA GLU A 205 -13.10 5.75 3.29
C GLU A 205 -13.09 5.72 1.74
N ILE A 206 -14.21 6.11 1.11
CA ILE A 206 -14.27 6.30 -0.35
C ILE A 206 -13.24 7.34 -0.81
N LEU A 207 -13.15 8.46 -0.10
CA LEU A 207 -12.21 9.53 -0.41
C LEU A 207 -10.74 9.09 -0.19
N ILE A 208 -10.47 8.44 0.94
CA ILE A 208 -9.14 7.90 1.27
C ILE A 208 -8.72 6.89 0.20
N GLY A 209 -9.60 5.98 -0.19
CA GLY A 209 -9.34 4.98 -1.23
C GLY A 209 -8.96 5.60 -2.57
N LEU A 210 -9.63 6.68 -2.97
CA LEU A 210 -9.32 7.44 -4.19
C LEU A 210 -7.95 8.14 -4.09
N ILE A 211 -7.73 8.87 -2.99
CA ILE A 211 -6.47 9.57 -2.75
C ILE A 211 -5.30 8.58 -2.72
N GLN A 212 -5.48 7.43 -2.09
CA GLN A 212 -4.44 6.41 -1.98
C GLN A 212 -4.07 5.80 -3.33
N ALA A 213 -5.06 5.48 -4.19
CA ALA A 213 -4.81 5.01 -5.54
C ALA A 213 -4.04 6.04 -6.37
N PHE A 214 -4.41 7.31 -6.24
CA PHE A 214 -3.72 8.41 -6.91
C PHE A 214 -2.29 8.61 -6.39
N LEU A 215 -2.09 8.65 -5.06
CA LEU A 215 -0.76 8.82 -4.46
C LEU A 215 0.19 7.67 -4.79
N PHE A 216 -0.30 6.42 -4.78
CA PHE A 216 0.52 5.27 -5.16
C PHE A 216 1.03 5.42 -6.59
N THR A 217 0.13 5.72 -7.51
CA THR A 217 0.45 5.87 -8.93
C THR A 217 1.35 7.09 -9.18
N LEU A 218 1.06 8.22 -8.53
CA LEU A 218 1.85 9.44 -8.64
C LEU A 218 3.29 9.22 -8.15
N LEU A 219 3.47 8.60 -6.98
CA LEU A 219 4.80 8.31 -6.45
C LEU A 219 5.58 7.36 -7.37
N THR A 220 4.93 6.33 -7.91
CA THR A 220 5.57 5.44 -8.89
C THR A 220 6.00 6.21 -10.14
N ALA A 221 5.17 7.12 -10.67
CA ALA A 221 5.50 7.96 -11.81
C ALA A 221 6.68 8.90 -11.53
N VAL A 222 6.67 9.59 -10.38
CA VAL A 222 7.76 10.49 -9.96
C VAL A 222 9.08 9.71 -9.85
N TYR A 223 9.07 8.51 -9.30
CA TYR A 223 10.29 7.71 -9.15
C TYR A 223 10.85 7.23 -10.48
N ILE A 224 10.01 6.89 -11.44
CA ILE A 224 10.46 6.59 -12.80
C ILE A 224 11.02 7.87 -13.44
N GLY A 225 10.34 9.00 -13.29
CA GLY A 225 10.72 10.29 -13.88
C GLY A 225 12.05 10.85 -13.39
N LEU A 226 12.33 10.74 -12.08
CA LEU A 226 13.55 11.29 -11.46
C LEU A 226 14.85 10.82 -12.12
N LEU A 227 14.89 9.57 -12.58
CA LEU A 227 16.10 8.99 -13.19
C LEU A 227 16.04 8.96 -14.72
N THR A 228 14.86 9.13 -15.33
CA THR A 228 14.72 9.10 -16.79
C THR A 228 14.79 10.49 -17.41
N ASN A 229 14.55 11.57 -16.65
CA ASN A 229 14.61 12.96 -17.17
C ASN A 229 16.05 13.53 -17.25
N HIS A 230 17.05 12.90 -16.65
CA HIS A 230 18.44 13.36 -16.71
C HIS A 230 19.10 13.24 -18.12
N GLU A 231 18.42 12.64 -19.10
CA GLU A 231 18.94 12.51 -20.47
C GLU A 231 18.43 13.60 -21.44
N GLU A 232 17.55 14.49 -21.02
CA GLU A 232 17.00 15.55 -21.91
C GLU A 232 17.65 16.94 -21.71
N GLU A 233 18.63 17.08 -20.78
CA GLU A 233 19.53 18.24 -20.66
C GLU A 233 20.94 17.94 -21.20
#